data_4ce14cdb8000a567dafb2baa31ab2478
#
_entry.id   4ce14cdb8000a567dafb2baa31ab2478
#
_cell.length_a   1.000
_cell.length_b   1.000
_cell.length_c   1.000
_cell.angle_alpha   90.00
_cell.angle_beta   90.00
_cell.angle_gamma   90.00
#
_symmetry.space_group_name_H-M   'P 1'
#
loop_
_entity.id
_entity.type
_entity.pdbx_description
1 polymer ?
#
loop_
_entity_poly.entity_id
_entity_poly.type
_entity_poly.pdbx_seq_one_letter_code
_entity_poly.pdbx_strand_id
1 'polypeptide(L)'
;MDYPHSQYPEIAVKNGRPYSCLLIEYLDDLFICIPFRSHVRHPYAYHFKNSARSKRGQSGLDYTKSILIKNNAYLDSVTPAVVDQDEYKETMVNLPRIVGEVFDYISDYKDDLNAVRKLHPKEWQRRYGRSTLPYFESFLRDAEAHK
;
A
#
# COMPACT_ATOMS: atom_id res chain seq x y z
N MET A 1 -5.08 -9.99 -20.89
CA MET A 1 -4.22 -10.95 -20.24
C MET A 1 -4.70 -11.20 -18.83
N ASP A 2 -4.92 -12.45 -18.54
CA ASP A 2 -5.29 -12.80 -17.19
C ASP A 2 -4.06 -12.88 -16.33
N TYR A 3 -4.01 -12.06 -15.30
CA TYR A 3 -3.01 -12.25 -14.26
C TYR A 3 -3.49 -13.41 -13.42
N PRO A 4 -2.70 -14.48 -13.34
CA PRO A 4 -3.11 -15.57 -12.46
C PRO A 4 -3.25 -15.02 -11.05
N HIS A 5 -4.40 -15.22 -10.44
CA HIS A 5 -4.62 -14.76 -9.07
C HIS A 5 -3.59 -15.34 -8.12
N SER A 6 -3.03 -16.51 -8.46
CA SER A 6 -1.97 -17.12 -7.67
C SER A 6 -0.67 -16.32 -7.66
N GLN A 7 -0.52 -15.35 -8.57
CA GLN A 7 0.65 -14.47 -8.57
C GLN A 7 0.49 -13.28 -7.64
N TYR A 8 -0.71 -13.06 -7.11
CA TYR A 8 -0.96 -11.94 -6.22
C TYR A 8 -1.36 -12.45 -4.85
N PRO A 9 -0.83 -11.83 -3.85
CA PRO A 9 0.10 -10.70 -3.83
C PRO A 9 1.52 -11.12 -4.24
N GLU A 10 2.30 -10.19 -4.76
CA GLU A 10 3.69 -10.46 -5.11
C GLU A 10 4.60 -9.32 -4.64
N ILE A 11 5.90 -9.64 -4.52
CA ILE A 11 6.91 -8.65 -4.20
C ILE A 11 7.47 -8.11 -5.51
N ALA A 12 7.48 -6.79 -5.65
CA ALA A 12 7.89 -6.14 -6.88
C ALA A 12 8.68 -4.87 -6.61
N VAL A 13 9.36 -4.36 -7.64
CA VAL A 13 9.94 -3.02 -7.65
C VAL A 13 9.16 -2.22 -8.68
N LYS A 14 8.63 -1.06 -8.27
CA LYS A 14 8.03 -0.15 -9.23
C LYS A 14 9.17 0.59 -9.93
N ASN A 15 9.10 0.64 -11.26
CA ASN A 15 10.13 1.29 -12.06
C ASN A 15 10.31 2.74 -11.61
N GLY A 16 11.57 3.14 -11.43
CA GLY A 16 11.91 4.47 -10.96
C GLY A 16 11.87 4.65 -9.45
N ARG A 17 11.58 3.59 -8.69
CA ARG A 17 11.57 3.64 -7.23
C ARG A 17 12.77 2.88 -6.65
N PRO A 18 13.38 3.39 -5.56
CA PRO A 18 14.59 2.76 -5.01
C PRO A 18 14.32 1.62 -4.03
N TYR A 19 13.07 1.18 -3.87
CA TYR A 19 12.73 0.16 -2.87
C TYR A 19 11.70 -0.81 -3.43
N SER A 20 11.69 -2.01 -2.85
CA SER A 20 10.71 -3.05 -3.17
C SER A 20 9.36 -2.72 -2.56
N CYS A 21 8.32 -3.29 -3.13
CA CYS A 21 6.97 -3.14 -2.56
C CYS A 21 6.20 -4.45 -2.65
N LEU A 22 5.22 -4.59 -1.76
CA LEU A 22 4.23 -5.66 -1.81
C LEU A 22 3.11 -5.19 -2.73
N LEU A 23 2.84 -5.96 -3.77
CA LEU A 23 1.82 -5.62 -4.76
C LEU A 23 0.58 -6.46 -4.51
N ILE A 24 -0.55 -5.80 -4.29
CA ILE A 24 -1.83 -6.49 -4.08
C ILE A 24 -2.91 -5.82 -4.92
N GLU A 25 -3.89 -6.61 -5.31
CA GLU A 25 -5.05 -6.11 -6.03
C GLU A 25 -6.02 -5.47 -5.05
N TYR A 26 -6.52 -4.26 -5.36
CA TYR A 26 -7.43 -3.53 -4.47
C TYR A 26 -8.85 -3.51 -5.00
N LEU A 27 -9.06 -2.90 -6.15
CA LEU A 27 -10.34 -2.89 -6.86
C LEU A 27 -10.10 -3.51 -8.23
N ASP A 28 -11.17 -3.69 -9.00
CA ASP A 28 -11.09 -4.42 -10.26
C ASP A 28 -9.97 -3.95 -11.19
N ASP A 29 -9.65 -2.66 -11.17
CA ASP A 29 -8.66 -2.10 -12.09
C ASP A 29 -7.51 -1.39 -11.37
N LEU A 30 -7.36 -1.60 -10.06
CA LEU A 30 -6.31 -0.94 -9.28
C LEU A 30 -5.49 -1.95 -8.49
N PHE A 31 -4.18 -1.70 -8.46
CA PHE A 31 -3.24 -2.40 -7.58
C PHE A 31 -2.70 -1.42 -6.56
N ILE A 32 -2.40 -1.94 -5.37
CA ILE A 32 -1.70 -1.19 -4.32
C ILE A 32 -0.27 -1.71 -4.25
N CYS A 33 0.69 -0.79 -4.28
CA CYS A 33 2.10 -1.10 -4.09
C CYS A 33 2.52 -0.54 -2.74
N ILE A 34 2.73 -1.40 -1.75
CA ILE A 34 3.10 -0.99 -0.39
C ILE A 34 4.61 -1.15 -0.23
N PRO A 35 5.37 -0.06 -0.03
CA PRO A 35 6.82 -0.17 0.02
C PRO A 35 7.32 -0.81 1.30
N PHE A 36 8.39 -1.62 1.17
CA PHE A 36 9.20 -2.07 2.30
C PHE A 36 10.17 -0.95 2.64
N ARG A 37 10.11 -0.44 3.87
CA ARG A 37 10.93 0.70 4.27
C ARG A 37 11.57 0.47 5.63
N SER A 38 12.70 1.14 5.85
CA SER A 38 13.35 1.20 7.18
C SER A 38 12.87 2.44 7.91
N HIS A 39 13.03 2.42 9.24
CA HIS A 39 12.73 3.57 10.10
C HIS A 39 11.27 4.02 10.03
N VAL A 40 10.36 3.05 9.96
CA VAL A 40 8.93 3.32 9.96
C VAL A 40 8.47 3.45 11.40
N ARG A 41 8.21 4.67 11.86
CA ARG A 41 7.94 4.94 13.28
C ARG A 41 6.50 5.28 13.61
N HIS A 42 5.66 5.51 12.58
CA HIS A 42 4.25 5.80 12.77
C HIS A 42 3.43 4.49 12.79
N PRO A 43 2.19 4.52 13.27
CA PRO A 43 1.37 3.29 13.39
C PRO A 43 0.68 2.85 12.10
N TYR A 44 0.74 3.65 11.02
CA TYR A 44 0.00 3.34 9.79
C TYR A 44 0.87 2.48 8.86
N ALA A 45 1.26 1.33 9.37
CA ALA A 45 2.18 0.41 8.72
C ALA A 45 2.07 -0.97 9.38
N TYR A 46 2.52 -1.99 8.67
CA TYR A 46 2.83 -3.26 9.32
C TYR A 46 4.30 -3.24 9.70
N HIS A 47 4.59 -3.34 10.99
CA HIS A 47 5.96 -3.33 11.51
C HIS A 47 6.49 -4.75 11.62
N PHE A 48 7.62 -5.03 10.94
CA PHE A 48 8.26 -6.33 11.07
C PHE A 48 8.81 -6.50 12.48
N LYS A 49 8.59 -7.67 13.06
CA LYS A 49 8.95 -7.93 14.45
C LYS A 49 10.26 -8.68 14.59
N ASN A 50 10.57 -9.54 13.61
CA ASN A 50 11.64 -10.51 13.76
C ASN A 50 12.72 -10.40 12.69
N SER A 51 12.62 -9.46 11.75
CA SER A 51 13.62 -9.36 10.70
C SER A 51 14.91 -8.74 11.25
N ALA A 52 16.04 -9.13 10.65
CA ALA A 52 17.32 -8.53 11.01
C ALA A 52 17.30 -7.02 10.77
N ARG A 53 16.65 -6.59 9.68
CA ARG A 53 16.55 -5.17 9.35
C ARG A 53 15.72 -4.41 10.35
N SER A 54 14.61 -5.00 10.86
CA SER A 54 13.75 -4.33 11.83
C SER A 54 14.45 -4.10 13.16
N LYS A 55 15.34 -5.00 13.53
CA LYS A 55 16.11 -4.87 14.77
C LYS A 55 17.06 -3.68 14.74
N ARG A 56 17.50 -3.28 13.55
CA ARG A 56 18.40 -2.15 13.37
C ARG A 56 17.67 -0.85 13.07
N GLY A 57 16.52 -0.90 12.42
CA GLY A 57 15.90 0.31 11.91
C GLY A 57 14.39 0.28 11.80
N GLN A 58 13.70 -0.58 12.54
CA GLN A 58 12.23 -0.60 12.58
C GLN A 58 11.63 -0.67 11.18
N SER A 59 11.96 -1.71 10.44
CA SER A 59 11.44 -1.86 9.07
C SER A 59 9.97 -2.23 9.06
N GLY A 60 9.29 -1.93 7.97
CA GLY A 60 7.88 -2.24 7.83
C GLY A 60 7.36 -2.01 6.43
N LEU A 61 6.11 -2.39 6.24
CA LEU A 61 5.33 -2.07 5.05
C LEU A 61 4.56 -0.79 5.36
N ASP A 62 4.94 0.30 4.71
CA ASP A 62 4.48 1.64 5.05
C ASP A 62 3.24 1.99 4.23
N TYR A 63 2.07 1.92 4.85
CA TYR A 63 0.81 2.20 4.16
C TYR A 63 0.73 3.66 3.68
N THR A 64 1.36 4.59 4.41
CA THR A 64 1.30 6.01 4.06
C THR A 64 2.03 6.32 2.75
N LYS A 65 2.92 5.45 2.32
CA LYS A 65 3.70 5.64 1.10
C LYS A 65 3.26 4.71 -0.02
N SER A 66 2.08 4.11 0.13
CA SER A 66 1.51 3.24 -0.91
C SER A 66 1.28 4.00 -2.20
N ILE A 67 1.43 3.28 -3.30
CA ILE A 67 1.22 3.80 -4.65
C ILE A 67 0.08 3.02 -5.27
N LEU A 68 -0.84 3.72 -5.92
CA LEU A 68 -1.92 3.07 -6.65
C LEU A 68 -1.55 3.00 -8.13
N ILE A 69 -1.77 1.83 -8.73
CA ILE A 69 -1.39 1.58 -10.12
C ILE A 69 -2.61 1.02 -10.84
N LYS A 70 -2.95 1.60 -11.98
CA LYS A 70 -3.99 1.06 -12.84
C LYS A 70 -3.55 -0.27 -13.42
N ASN A 71 -4.49 -1.20 -13.55
CA ASN A 71 -4.22 -2.53 -14.08
C ASN A 71 -3.55 -2.48 -15.46
N ASN A 72 -4.01 -1.57 -16.32
CA ASN A 72 -3.45 -1.45 -17.67
C ASN A 72 -2.03 -0.89 -17.69
N ALA A 73 -1.56 -0.30 -16.59
CA ALA A 73 -0.21 0.22 -16.48
C ALA A 73 0.73 -0.74 -15.73
N TYR A 74 0.22 -1.85 -15.22
CA TYR A 74 0.97 -2.75 -14.35
C TYR A 74 2.25 -3.26 -15.01
N LEU A 75 2.13 -3.81 -16.20
CA LEU A 75 3.27 -4.44 -16.89
C LEU A 75 4.39 -3.46 -17.21
N ASP A 76 4.04 -2.18 -17.37
CA ASP A 76 5.03 -1.15 -17.71
C ASP A 76 5.65 -0.51 -16.47
N SER A 77 5.09 -0.76 -15.30
CA SER A 77 5.44 -0.01 -14.09
C SER A 77 6.20 -0.82 -13.05
N VAL A 78 6.14 -2.15 -13.10
CA VAL A 78 6.71 -2.98 -12.03
C VAL A 78 7.51 -4.14 -12.61
N THR A 79 8.51 -4.58 -11.85
CA THR A 79 9.27 -5.79 -12.13
C THR A 79 9.37 -6.61 -10.85
N PRO A 80 9.42 -7.96 -10.96
CA PRO A 80 9.58 -8.79 -9.78
C PRO A 80 10.85 -8.42 -9.01
N ALA A 81 10.80 -8.55 -7.70
CA ALA A 81 11.90 -8.21 -6.82
C ALA A 81 12.06 -9.25 -5.73
N VAL A 82 13.24 -9.25 -5.12
CA VAL A 82 13.56 -10.13 -4.01
C VAL A 82 13.80 -9.29 -2.77
N VAL A 83 13.22 -9.72 -1.66
CA VAL A 83 13.46 -9.11 -0.35
C VAL A 83 14.06 -10.15 0.58
N ASP A 84 14.49 -9.72 1.77
CA ASP A 84 15.02 -10.63 2.77
C ASP A 84 14.01 -11.73 3.08
N GLN A 85 14.51 -12.97 3.22
CA GLN A 85 13.64 -14.12 3.46
C GLN A 85 12.83 -13.99 4.75
N ASP A 86 13.41 -13.42 5.80
CA ASP A 86 12.70 -13.26 7.05
C ASP A 86 11.51 -12.29 6.90
N GLU A 87 11.68 -11.20 6.17
CA GLU A 87 10.59 -10.27 5.90
C GLU A 87 9.56 -10.86 4.94
N TYR A 88 10.00 -11.63 3.96
CA TYR A 88 9.09 -12.33 3.06
C TYR A 88 8.19 -13.28 3.83
N LYS A 89 8.78 -14.10 4.70
CA LYS A 89 8.01 -15.07 5.49
C LYS A 89 7.03 -14.39 6.42
N GLU A 90 7.47 -13.35 7.11
CA GLU A 90 6.58 -12.62 8.02
C GLU A 90 5.44 -11.97 7.25
N THR A 91 5.70 -11.42 6.08
CA THR A 91 4.67 -10.84 5.22
C THR A 91 3.63 -11.88 4.84
N MET A 92 4.07 -13.05 4.39
CA MET A 92 3.13 -14.08 3.93
C MET A 92 2.29 -14.64 5.07
N VAL A 93 2.89 -14.81 6.25
CA VAL A 93 2.15 -15.28 7.42
C VAL A 93 1.09 -14.27 7.86
N ASN A 94 1.37 -12.99 7.75
CA ASN A 94 0.48 -11.92 8.21
C ASN A 94 -0.30 -11.25 7.08
N LEU A 95 -0.33 -11.86 5.92
CA LEU A 95 -0.93 -11.25 4.73
C LEU A 95 -2.39 -10.84 4.92
N PRO A 96 -3.27 -11.68 5.51
CA PRO A 96 -4.65 -11.24 5.71
C PRO A 96 -4.76 -9.99 6.57
N ARG A 97 -3.93 -9.86 7.60
CA ARG A 97 -3.90 -8.66 8.43
C ARG A 97 -3.43 -7.45 7.64
N ILE A 98 -2.34 -7.61 6.87
CA ILE A 98 -1.77 -6.52 6.08
C ILE A 98 -2.79 -6.02 5.05
N VAL A 99 -3.43 -6.94 4.35
CA VAL A 99 -4.45 -6.60 3.35
C VAL A 99 -5.60 -5.84 4.01
N GLY A 100 -6.10 -6.34 5.13
CA GLY A 100 -7.18 -5.68 5.85
C GLY A 100 -6.81 -4.27 6.30
N GLU A 101 -5.61 -4.11 6.86
CA GLU A 101 -5.17 -2.82 7.36
C GLU A 101 -4.97 -1.79 6.25
N VAL A 102 -4.34 -2.18 5.14
CA VAL A 102 -4.12 -1.23 4.05
C VAL A 102 -5.43 -0.90 3.33
N PHE A 103 -6.33 -1.88 3.20
CA PHE A 103 -7.64 -1.61 2.61
C PHE A 103 -8.42 -0.62 3.46
N ASP A 104 -8.41 -0.80 4.78
CA ASP A 104 -9.07 0.15 5.69
C ASP A 104 -8.44 1.54 5.59
N TYR A 105 -7.13 1.60 5.54
CA TYR A 105 -6.40 2.86 5.42
C TYR A 105 -6.82 3.64 4.16
N ILE A 106 -6.89 2.96 3.04
CA ILE A 106 -7.24 3.58 1.76
C ILE A 106 -8.74 3.86 1.69
N SER A 107 -9.58 2.94 2.20
CA SER A 107 -11.03 3.11 2.17
C SER A 107 -11.47 4.27 3.05
N ASP A 108 -10.86 4.47 4.20
CA ASP A 108 -11.17 5.62 5.06
C ASP A 108 -10.81 6.94 4.36
N TYR A 109 -9.70 6.98 3.64
CA TYR A 109 -9.34 8.15 2.84
C TYR A 109 -10.37 8.38 1.74
N LYS A 110 -10.75 7.32 1.04
CA LYS A 110 -11.74 7.39 -0.04
C LYS A 110 -13.08 7.88 0.46
N ASP A 111 -13.52 7.37 1.60
CA ASP A 111 -14.80 7.78 2.18
C ASP A 111 -14.79 9.26 2.58
N ASP A 112 -13.68 9.75 3.13
CA ASP A 112 -13.55 11.17 3.44
C ASP A 112 -13.55 12.01 2.16
N LEU A 113 -12.81 11.59 1.17
CA LEU A 113 -12.67 12.26 -0.12
C LEU A 113 -14.04 12.42 -0.81
N ASN A 114 -14.86 11.39 -0.74
CA ASN A 114 -16.16 11.35 -1.40
C ASN A 114 -17.31 11.79 -0.49
N ALA A 115 -16.99 12.31 0.68
CA ALA A 115 -17.93 12.81 1.67
C ALA A 115 -18.91 11.75 2.17
N VAL A 116 -18.53 10.47 2.10
CA VAL A 116 -19.31 9.38 2.66
C VAL A 116 -19.18 9.37 4.18
N ARG A 117 -17.95 9.59 4.67
CA ARG A 117 -17.68 9.70 6.09
C ARG A 117 -16.48 10.62 6.28
N LYS A 118 -16.73 11.82 6.81
CA LYS A 118 -15.67 12.81 7.02
C LYS A 118 -14.98 12.59 8.34
N LEU A 119 -13.65 12.60 8.31
CA LEU A 119 -12.82 12.54 9.50
C LEU A 119 -12.70 13.93 10.12
N HIS A 120 -12.49 13.98 11.43
CA HIS A 120 -12.11 15.23 12.06
C HIS A 120 -10.80 15.72 11.43
N PRO A 121 -10.65 17.04 11.16
CA PRO A 121 -9.44 17.54 10.47
C PRO A 121 -8.13 17.14 11.14
N LYS A 122 -8.08 17.08 12.47
CA LYS A 122 -6.87 16.65 13.18
C LYS A 122 -6.56 15.18 12.96
N GLU A 123 -7.60 14.35 12.89
CA GLU A 123 -7.44 12.93 12.62
C GLU A 123 -6.99 12.71 11.17
N TRP A 124 -7.59 13.45 10.23
CA TRP A 124 -7.18 13.38 8.83
C TRP A 124 -5.70 13.73 8.69
N GLN A 125 -5.27 14.83 9.33
CA GLN A 125 -3.88 15.29 9.26
C GLN A 125 -2.92 14.26 9.86
N ARG A 126 -3.32 13.62 10.94
CA ARG A 126 -2.50 12.60 11.60
C ARG A 126 -2.28 11.39 10.70
N ARG A 127 -3.34 10.93 10.04
CA ARG A 127 -3.29 9.72 9.20
C ARG A 127 -2.71 9.99 7.83
N TYR A 128 -3.09 11.11 7.22
CA TYR A 128 -2.86 11.33 5.79
C TYR A 128 -2.02 12.55 5.46
N GLY A 129 -1.61 13.30 6.45
CA GLY A 129 -0.86 14.55 6.23
C GLY A 129 0.45 14.35 5.48
N ARG A 130 1.05 13.15 5.59
CA ARG A 130 2.28 12.81 4.88
C ARG A 130 2.09 11.64 3.91
N SER A 131 0.84 11.33 3.60
CA SER A 131 0.51 10.20 2.74
C SER A 131 0.70 10.55 1.27
N THR A 132 0.96 9.51 0.47
CA THR A 132 0.98 9.63 -0.99
C THR A 132 -0.41 9.64 -1.60
N LEU A 133 -1.46 9.28 -0.83
CA LEU A 133 -2.80 9.14 -1.38
C LEU A 133 -3.35 10.38 -2.09
N PRO A 134 -3.05 11.62 -1.65
CA PRO A 134 -3.50 12.79 -2.42
C PRO A 134 -3.08 12.79 -3.88
N TYR A 135 -1.97 12.14 -4.22
CA TYR A 135 -1.52 12.05 -5.62
C TYR A 135 -2.37 11.10 -6.46
N PHE A 136 -3.22 10.30 -5.82
CA PHE A 136 -4.02 9.28 -6.50
C PHE A 136 -5.52 9.51 -6.37
N GLU A 137 -5.94 10.72 -6.04
CA GLU A 137 -7.35 11.02 -5.81
C GLU A 137 -8.22 10.74 -7.02
N SER A 138 -7.67 10.91 -8.22
CA SER A 138 -8.42 10.62 -9.45
C SER A 138 -8.85 9.15 -9.52
N PHE A 139 -8.10 8.25 -8.90
CA PHE A 139 -8.45 6.84 -8.86
C PHE A 139 -9.47 6.52 -7.77
N LEU A 140 -9.61 7.40 -6.77
CA LEU A 140 -10.41 7.14 -5.58
C LEU A 140 -11.73 7.91 -5.55
N ARG A 141 -11.91 8.90 -6.44
CA ARG A 141 -13.16 9.65 -6.51
C ARG A 141 -14.23 8.78 -7.14
N ASP A 142 -15.42 8.81 -6.56
CA ASP A 142 -16.56 8.13 -7.14
C ASP A 142 -17.00 8.87 -8.39
N ALA A 143 -17.33 8.11 -9.45
CA ALA A 143 -17.82 8.70 -10.69
C ALA A 143 -19.08 9.54 -10.46
N GLU A 144 -19.93 9.09 -9.55
CA GLU A 144 -21.19 9.77 -9.24
C GLU A 144 -21.00 11.09 -8.51
N ALA A 145 -19.88 11.25 -7.81
CA ALA A 145 -19.59 12.51 -7.09
C ALA A 145 -19.33 13.67 -8.04
N HIS A 146 -19.18 13.40 -9.33
CA HIS A 146 -18.89 14.40 -10.35
C HIS A 146 -20.13 14.82 -11.15
N LYS A 147 -21.27 14.27 -10.83
CA LYS A 147 -22.52 14.60 -11.54
C LYS A 147 -23.20 15.83 -10.97
#